data_cf002d9f0f1d5c7a0b83ee760daba720
#
_entry.id   cf002d9f0f1d5c7a0b83ee760daba720
#
_cell.length_a   1.000
_cell.length_b   1.000
_cell.length_c   1.000
_cell.angle_alpha   90.00
_cell.angle_beta   90.00
_cell.angle_gamma   90.00
#
_symmetry.space_group_name_H-M   'P 1'
#
loop_
_entity.id
_entity.type
_entity.pdbx_description
1 polymer ?
#
loop_
_entity_poly.entity_id
_entity_poly.type
_entity_poly.pdbx_seq_one_letter_code
_entity_poly.pdbx_strand_id
1 'polypeptide(L)'
;MLSALSFWACSDYESTHSMAPIPINRAISTYYSAREVRINTQNTQRFPLIYEISNSLYCDNPFYSSEDLSGECKEFVVVANSYGEKGAPMVTYALSRVPTTIVTNVSRLQLLAVAAPKDTVDVSSQARLSFPTAQDFIASNYQNRVVTTVEGSFKELTREQLRWLPESEVTRCSLPHIRNKELWLKTTFTDGHQSLTKVELPR
;
A
#
# COMPACT_ATOMS: atom_id res chain seq x y z
N MET A 1 5.41 -64.14 30.73
CA MET A 1 4.92 -62.75 30.79
C MET A 1 4.95 -62.16 29.41
N LEU A 2 3.81 -62.13 28.71
CA LEU A 2 3.69 -61.54 27.41
C LEU A 2 3.11 -60.15 27.57
N SER A 3 3.85 -59.12 27.14
CA SER A 3 3.41 -57.74 27.12
C SER A 3 2.64 -57.49 25.82
N ALA A 4 1.35 -57.19 25.94
CA ALA A 4 0.51 -56.80 24.82
C ALA A 4 0.80 -55.35 24.44
N LEU A 5 1.35 -55.15 23.27
CA LEU A 5 1.43 -53.83 22.61
C LEU A 5 0.08 -53.57 21.95
N SER A 6 -0.67 -52.65 22.55
CA SER A 6 -1.91 -52.12 21.95
C SER A 6 -1.54 -51.15 20.83
N PHE A 7 -1.70 -51.57 19.58
CA PHE A 7 -1.73 -50.68 18.44
C PHE A 7 -3.01 -49.84 18.47
N TRP A 8 -2.87 -48.56 18.67
CA TRP A 8 -3.93 -47.60 18.38
C TRP A 8 -4.02 -47.48 16.87
N ALA A 9 -5.05 -48.07 16.29
CA ALA A 9 -5.44 -47.80 14.93
C ALA A 9 -5.88 -46.36 14.84
N CYS A 10 -5.16 -45.52 14.10
CA CYS A 10 -5.70 -44.29 13.57
C CYS A 10 -6.91 -44.68 12.72
N SER A 11 -8.11 -44.38 13.18
CA SER A 11 -9.31 -44.48 12.39
C SER A 11 -9.14 -43.55 11.18
N ASP A 12 -9.24 -44.14 9.99
CA ASP A 12 -9.36 -43.39 8.74
C ASP A 12 -10.59 -42.49 8.84
N TYR A 13 -10.32 -41.24 9.13
CA TYR A 13 -11.30 -40.20 9.03
C TYR A 13 -11.45 -39.87 7.53
N GLU A 14 -12.25 -40.72 6.85
CA GLU A 14 -12.79 -40.36 5.56
C GLU A 14 -13.69 -39.16 5.72
N SER A 15 -13.07 -37.96 5.81
CA SER A 15 -13.81 -36.74 5.68
C SER A 15 -14.18 -36.59 4.20
N THR A 16 -15.43 -36.88 3.90
CA THR A 16 -16.13 -36.34 2.73
C THR A 16 -16.27 -34.83 2.88
N HIS A 17 -15.17 -34.15 3.11
CA HIS A 17 -15.13 -32.70 3.04
C HIS A 17 -15.10 -32.33 1.57
N SER A 18 -16.22 -31.74 1.11
CA SER A 18 -16.20 -30.86 -0.04
C SER A 18 -14.89 -30.07 0.02
N MET A 19 -14.10 -30.14 -1.05
CA MET A 19 -12.80 -29.44 -1.12
C MET A 19 -13.00 -28.03 -0.54
N ALA A 20 -12.43 -27.79 0.63
CA ALA A 20 -12.40 -26.43 1.18
C ALA A 20 -11.79 -25.54 0.09
N PRO A 21 -12.37 -24.37 -0.19
CA PRO A 21 -11.87 -23.50 -1.23
C PRO A 21 -10.40 -23.25 -0.97
N ILE A 22 -9.58 -23.39 -2.01
CA ILE A 22 -8.14 -23.20 -1.92
C ILE A 22 -7.91 -21.76 -1.42
N PRO A 23 -7.22 -21.57 -0.29
CA PRO A 23 -6.99 -20.24 0.23
C PRO A 23 -6.29 -19.40 -0.83
N ILE A 24 -6.90 -18.27 -1.19
CA ILE A 24 -6.32 -17.35 -2.16
C ILE A 24 -5.41 -16.41 -1.38
N ASN A 25 -4.11 -16.56 -1.57
CA ASN A 25 -3.13 -15.66 -0.99
C ASN A 25 -3.01 -14.42 -1.88
N ARG A 26 -3.26 -13.24 -1.31
CA ARG A 26 -3.09 -11.96 -2.01
C ARG A 26 -1.81 -11.29 -1.51
N ALA A 27 -1.12 -10.59 -2.43
CA ALA A 27 0.07 -9.84 -2.06
C ALA A 27 -0.27 -8.62 -1.19
N ILE A 28 -1.38 -7.97 -1.52
CA ILE A 28 -1.87 -6.82 -0.78
C ILE A 28 -2.89 -7.28 0.26
N SER A 29 -2.64 -6.97 1.51
CA SER A 29 -3.54 -7.27 2.63
C SER A 29 -4.54 -6.16 2.90
N THR A 30 -4.18 -4.91 2.56
CA THR A 30 -5.01 -3.75 2.90
C THR A 30 -4.92 -2.68 1.82
N TYR A 31 -6.08 -2.13 1.47
CA TYR A 31 -6.21 -0.93 0.64
C TYR A 31 -6.77 0.21 1.47
N TYR A 32 -6.06 1.33 1.52
CA TYR A 32 -6.44 2.53 2.25
C TYR A 32 -6.95 3.63 1.33
N SER A 33 -7.98 4.35 1.78
CA SER A 33 -8.32 5.68 1.26
C SER A 33 -7.90 6.72 2.28
N ALA A 34 -7.04 7.65 1.88
CA ALA A 34 -6.61 8.75 2.70
C ALA A 34 -7.47 10.00 2.45
N ARG A 35 -7.73 10.78 3.48
CA ARG A 35 -8.33 12.13 3.39
C ARG A 35 -7.29 13.24 3.47
N GLU A 36 -6.13 12.93 4.00
CA GLU A 36 -5.01 13.85 4.12
C GLU A 36 -3.68 13.10 3.97
N VAL A 37 -2.69 13.76 3.39
CA VAL A 37 -1.32 13.29 3.31
C VAL A 37 -0.40 14.34 3.92
N ARG A 38 0.51 13.93 4.79
CA ARG A 38 1.54 14.78 5.41
C ARG A 38 2.92 14.22 5.14
N ILE A 39 3.94 15.08 5.22
CA ILE A 39 5.34 14.65 5.21
C ILE A 39 5.84 14.64 6.65
N ASN A 40 6.30 13.48 7.12
CA ASN A 40 6.92 13.38 8.44
C ASN A 40 8.38 13.82 8.38
N THR A 41 8.69 14.93 9.00
CA THR A 41 10.03 15.52 9.02
C THR A 41 10.80 15.24 10.32
N GLN A 42 10.22 14.51 11.25
CA GLN A 42 10.87 14.18 12.53
C GLN A 42 12.04 13.19 12.36
N ASN A 43 12.06 12.43 11.26
CA ASN A 43 13.16 11.54 10.93
C ASN A 43 14.13 12.23 9.97
N THR A 44 15.29 12.62 10.46
CA THR A 44 16.31 13.38 9.70
C THR A 44 16.92 12.64 8.51
N GLN A 45 16.77 11.33 8.43
CA GLN A 45 17.32 10.53 7.34
C GLN A 45 16.31 10.25 6.22
N ARG A 46 15.02 10.32 6.51
CA ARG A 46 13.94 9.98 5.58
C ARG A 46 12.72 10.79 5.95
N PHE A 47 12.06 11.37 4.98
CA PHE A 47 10.79 12.06 5.18
C PHE A 47 9.65 11.19 4.63
N PRO A 48 9.14 10.20 5.39
CA PRO A 48 8.04 9.38 4.90
C PRO A 48 6.75 10.19 4.77
N LEU A 49 5.87 9.76 3.86
CA LEU A 49 4.50 10.24 3.82
C LEU A 49 3.71 9.62 4.97
N ILE A 50 2.90 10.41 5.64
CA ILE A 50 1.92 9.96 6.64
C ILE A 50 0.53 10.20 6.05
N TYR A 51 -0.37 9.23 6.23
CA TYR A 51 -1.73 9.28 5.72
C TYR A 51 -2.73 9.36 6.87
N GLU A 52 -3.65 10.30 6.81
CA GLU A 52 -4.86 10.27 7.62
C GLU A 52 -5.90 9.42 6.89
N ILE A 53 -6.15 8.23 7.38
CA ILE A 53 -7.00 7.24 6.72
C ILE A 53 -8.48 7.59 6.91
N SER A 54 -9.23 7.62 5.84
CA SER A 54 -10.68 7.79 5.85
C SER A 54 -11.43 6.47 5.79
N ASN A 55 -10.86 5.49 5.10
CA ASN A 55 -11.41 4.15 4.97
C ASN A 55 -10.28 3.14 4.74
N SER A 56 -10.47 1.94 5.23
CA SER A 56 -9.57 0.81 4.96
C SER A 56 -10.40 -0.40 4.57
N LEU A 57 -10.03 -1.00 3.45
CA LEU A 57 -10.57 -2.28 3.02
C LEU A 57 -9.56 -3.36 3.40
N TYR A 58 -10.03 -4.32 4.16
CA TYR A 58 -9.20 -5.34 4.76
C TYR A 58 -9.82 -6.72 4.55
N CYS A 59 -9.03 -7.70 4.20
CA CYS A 59 -9.47 -9.06 4.03
C CYS A 59 -8.59 -9.99 4.87
N ASP A 60 -9.06 -10.29 6.06
CA ASP A 60 -8.32 -11.02 7.10
C ASP A 60 -8.31 -12.54 6.88
N ASN A 61 -9.22 -13.03 6.06
CA ASN A 61 -9.44 -14.47 5.99
C ASN A 61 -8.90 -15.05 4.69
N PRO A 62 -7.84 -15.88 4.73
CA PRO A 62 -7.32 -16.55 3.54
C PRO A 62 -8.28 -17.60 2.92
N PHE A 63 -9.44 -17.83 3.54
CA PHE A 63 -10.38 -18.92 3.17
C PHE A 63 -11.65 -18.43 2.48
N TYR A 64 -11.62 -17.33 1.75
CA TYR A 64 -12.82 -16.91 1.03
C TYR A 64 -13.07 -17.74 -0.22
N SER A 65 -14.22 -18.41 -0.25
CA SER A 65 -14.84 -18.79 -1.52
C SER A 65 -15.48 -17.57 -2.15
N SER A 66 -15.52 -17.50 -3.47
CA SER A 66 -16.12 -16.40 -4.21
C SER A 66 -17.62 -16.20 -3.92
N GLU A 67 -18.25 -17.14 -3.24
CA GLU A 67 -19.69 -17.18 -2.95
C GLU A 67 -20.06 -16.62 -1.57
N ASP A 68 -19.12 -16.61 -0.59
CA ASP A 68 -19.38 -16.24 0.81
C ASP A 68 -18.80 -14.89 1.23
N LEU A 69 -18.47 -14.02 0.29
CA LEU A 69 -17.88 -12.72 0.60
C LEU A 69 -18.90 -11.80 1.30
N SER A 70 -18.62 -11.39 2.54
CA SER A 70 -19.30 -10.28 3.20
C SER A 70 -19.19 -9.00 2.33
N GLY A 71 -20.03 -7.98 2.59
CA GLY A 71 -20.01 -6.74 1.81
C GLY A 71 -18.61 -6.10 1.71
N GLU A 72 -17.87 -6.05 2.83
CA GLU A 72 -16.51 -5.50 2.90
C GLU A 72 -15.52 -6.29 2.06
N CYS A 73 -15.60 -7.62 2.08
CA CYS A 73 -14.71 -8.46 1.25
C CYS A 73 -15.00 -8.31 -0.24
N LYS A 74 -16.24 -8.05 -0.64
CA LYS A 74 -16.57 -7.77 -2.05
C LYS A 74 -15.89 -6.50 -2.54
N GLU A 75 -15.94 -5.43 -1.76
CA GLU A 75 -15.27 -4.18 -2.09
C GLU A 75 -13.74 -4.37 -2.19
N PHE A 76 -13.13 -5.10 -1.25
CA PHE A 76 -11.73 -5.45 -1.30
C PHE A 76 -11.39 -6.17 -2.62
N VAL A 77 -12.17 -7.19 -2.99
CA VAL A 77 -11.94 -7.96 -4.23
C VAL A 77 -12.07 -7.07 -5.47
N VAL A 78 -13.03 -6.17 -5.51
CA VAL A 78 -13.18 -5.21 -6.61
C VAL A 78 -11.95 -4.33 -6.74
N VAL A 79 -11.46 -3.78 -5.63
CA VAL A 79 -10.24 -2.96 -5.63
C VAL A 79 -9.03 -3.79 -6.03
N ALA A 80 -8.81 -4.97 -5.43
CA ALA A 80 -7.71 -5.86 -5.76
C ALA A 80 -7.67 -6.24 -7.25
N ASN A 81 -8.82 -6.57 -7.82
CA ASN A 81 -8.93 -6.87 -9.26
C ASN A 81 -8.55 -5.65 -10.13
N SER A 82 -8.85 -4.42 -9.70
CA SER A 82 -8.45 -3.21 -10.41
C SER A 82 -6.92 -3.02 -10.47
N TYR A 83 -6.20 -3.62 -9.52
CA TYR A 83 -4.73 -3.70 -9.51
C TYR A 83 -4.19 -4.92 -10.25
N GLY A 84 -5.05 -5.74 -10.85
CA GLY A 84 -4.67 -6.98 -11.51
C GLY A 84 -4.40 -8.14 -10.55
N GLU A 85 -4.72 -7.98 -9.28
CA GLU A 85 -4.49 -8.98 -8.25
C GLU A 85 -5.60 -10.03 -8.26
N LYS A 86 -5.33 -11.16 -8.91
CA LYS A 86 -6.30 -12.26 -9.05
C LYS A 86 -6.25 -13.28 -7.90
N GLY A 87 -5.28 -13.12 -6.99
CA GLY A 87 -4.94 -14.11 -5.99
C GLY A 87 -4.11 -15.27 -6.57
N ALA A 88 -3.23 -15.84 -5.75
CA ALA A 88 -2.41 -16.99 -6.10
C ALA A 88 -2.82 -18.19 -5.25
N PRO A 89 -2.66 -19.43 -5.75
CA PRO A 89 -2.72 -20.60 -4.88
C PRO A 89 -1.66 -20.44 -3.78
N MET A 90 -1.98 -20.90 -2.58
CA MET A 90 -1.18 -20.70 -1.37
C MET A 90 0.25 -21.18 -1.58
N VAL A 91 1.17 -20.24 -1.77
CA VAL A 91 2.60 -20.47 -1.68
C VAL A 91 3.09 -19.56 -0.55
N THR A 92 3.70 -20.14 0.45
CA THR A 92 4.27 -19.36 1.57
C THR A 92 5.43 -18.51 1.05
N TYR A 93 5.14 -17.25 0.77
CA TYR A 93 6.18 -16.30 0.35
C TYR A 93 6.69 -15.56 1.57
N ALA A 94 7.96 -15.74 1.89
CA ALA A 94 8.69 -14.81 2.73
C ALA A 94 8.94 -13.52 1.92
N LEU A 95 7.92 -12.69 1.78
CA LEU A 95 7.95 -11.45 0.99
C LEU A 95 8.33 -10.25 1.87
N SER A 96 9.50 -10.31 2.49
CA SER A 96 9.94 -9.26 3.41
C SER A 96 10.18 -7.87 2.78
N ARG A 97 9.91 -7.67 1.50
CA ARG A 97 10.20 -6.42 0.77
C ARG A 97 9.07 -5.89 -0.11
N VAL A 98 8.07 -6.69 -0.42
CA VAL A 98 6.92 -6.24 -1.22
C VAL A 98 5.95 -5.52 -0.29
N PRO A 99 5.49 -4.30 -0.63
CA PRO A 99 4.46 -3.62 0.16
C PRO A 99 3.19 -4.46 0.20
N THR A 100 2.63 -4.62 1.40
CA THR A 100 1.37 -5.35 1.62
C THR A 100 0.18 -4.43 1.80
N THR A 101 0.42 -3.13 1.83
CA THR A 101 -0.60 -2.08 2.02
C THR A 101 -0.45 -1.01 0.95
N ILE A 102 -1.56 -0.53 0.42
CA ILE A 102 -1.59 0.47 -0.66
C ILE A 102 -2.58 1.58 -0.32
N VAL A 103 -2.18 2.83 -0.57
CA VAL A 103 -3.05 4.02 -0.53
C VAL A 103 -3.58 4.28 -1.94
N THR A 104 -4.88 4.08 -2.13
CA THR A 104 -5.49 3.91 -3.46
C THR A 104 -5.95 5.20 -4.14
N ASN A 105 -6.14 6.27 -3.38
CA ASN A 105 -6.88 7.44 -3.86
C ASN A 105 -6.04 8.69 -4.09
N VAL A 106 -4.72 8.63 -3.97
CA VAL A 106 -3.83 9.77 -4.29
C VAL A 106 -3.63 9.85 -5.79
N SER A 107 -3.96 11.00 -6.40
CA SER A 107 -3.83 11.22 -7.84
C SER A 107 -2.72 12.20 -8.22
N ARG A 108 -2.38 13.13 -7.32
CA ARG A 108 -1.31 14.13 -7.54
C ARG A 108 -0.74 14.63 -6.23
N LEU A 109 0.57 14.85 -6.21
CA LEU A 109 1.30 15.55 -5.16
C LEU A 109 1.93 16.81 -5.71
N GLN A 110 1.84 17.93 -4.99
CA GLN A 110 2.49 19.18 -5.31
C GLN A 110 3.15 19.76 -4.06
N LEU A 111 4.34 20.30 -4.20
CA LEU A 111 5.01 21.04 -3.13
C LEU A 111 5.00 22.52 -3.47
N LEU A 112 4.45 23.32 -2.56
CA LEU A 112 4.32 24.76 -2.71
C LEU A 112 5.24 25.46 -1.71
N ALA A 113 5.99 26.44 -2.16
CA ALA A 113 6.77 27.34 -1.33
C ALA A 113 6.02 28.67 -1.17
N VAL A 114 5.71 29.05 0.07
CA VAL A 114 4.91 30.22 0.40
C VAL A 114 5.72 31.20 1.23
N ALA A 115 5.95 32.42 0.73
CA ALA A 115 6.60 33.49 1.48
C ALA A 115 5.57 34.45 2.12
N ALA A 116 4.47 34.71 1.41
CA ALA A 116 3.32 35.48 1.84
C ALA A 116 2.05 34.94 1.14
N PRO A 117 0.83 35.28 1.60
CA PRO A 117 -0.40 34.69 1.06
C PRO A 117 -0.59 34.79 -0.47
N LYS A 118 0.10 35.74 -1.10
CA LYS A 118 0.05 35.93 -2.58
C LYS A 118 1.33 35.51 -3.31
N ASP A 119 2.38 35.13 -2.58
CA ASP A 119 3.67 34.69 -3.15
C ASP A 119 3.83 33.19 -2.94
N THR A 120 3.12 32.42 -3.76
CA THR A 120 3.16 30.96 -3.77
C THR A 120 3.81 30.49 -5.06
N VAL A 121 4.84 29.66 -4.93
CA VAL A 121 5.59 29.08 -6.05
C VAL A 121 5.50 27.56 -5.99
N ASP A 122 5.15 26.92 -7.11
CA ASP A 122 5.20 25.46 -7.25
C ASP A 122 6.67 25.02 -7.39
N VAL A 123 7.14 24.26 -6.40
CA VAL A 123 8.50 23.71 -6.33
C VAL A 123 8.51 22.18 -6.44
N SER A 124 7.44 21.60 -6.95
CA SER A 124 7.27 20.16 -7.08
C SER A 124 8.36 19.46 -7.89
N SER A 125 9.01 20.17 -8.81
CA SER A 125 10.16 19.63 -9.58
C SER A 125 11.43 19.44 -8.74
N GLN A 126 11.51 20.09 -7.58
CA GLN A 126 12.66 20.03 -6.67
C GLN A 126 12.44 19.02 -5.53
N ALA A 127 11.21 18.58 -5.31
CA ALA A 127 10.89 17.54 -4.33
C ALA A 127 10.87 16.17 -5.03
N ARG A 128 11.47 15.17 -4.42
CA ARG A 128 11.48 13.81 -4.96
C ARG A 128 10.79 12.85 -4.01
N LEU A 129 10.16 11.84 -4.58
CA LEU A 129 9.55 10.73 -3.85
C LEU A 129 10.08 9.42 -4.41
N SER A 130 10.40 8.49 -3.53
CA SER A 130 10.79 7.13 -3.87
C SER A 130 10.04 6.13 -2.98
N PHE A 131 9.51 5.08 -3.58
CA PHE A 131 8.82 4.01 -2.84
C PHE A 131 8.84 2.68 -3.61
N PRO A 132 8.88 1.54 -2.90
CA PRO A 132 8.74 0.22 -3.51
C PRO A 132 7.30 0.00 -3.97
N THR A 133 7.12 -0.81 -5.01
CA THR A 133 5.80 -1.17 -5.55
C THR A 133 5.65 -2.68 -5.69
N ALA A 134 4.42 -3.16 -5.52
CA ALA A 134 4.05 -4.54 -5.77
C ALA A 134 3.65 -4.81 -7.24
N GLN A 135 3.72 -3.80 -8.12
CA GLN A 135 3.20 -3.87 -9.48
C GLN A 135 3.74 -5.05 -10.29
N ASP A 136 5.06 -5.16 -10.40
CA ASP A 136 5.69 -6.21 -11.22
C ASP A 136 5.51 -7.60 -10.61
N PHE A 137 5.43 -7.67 -9.28
CA PHE A 137 5.14 -8.91 -8.57
C PHE A 137 3.73 -9.42 -8.91
N ILE A 138 2.73 -8.55 -8.88
CA ILE A 138 1.35 -8.89 -9.24
C ILE A 138 1.24 -9.16 -10.75
N ALA A 139 1.84 -8.32 -11.60
CA ALA A 139 1.80 -8.47 -13.05
C ALA A 139 2.44 -9.77 -13.54
N SER A 140 3.46 -10.27 -12.85
CA SER A 140 4.11 -11.56 -13.12
C SER A 140 3.36 -12.78 -12.58
N ASN A 141 2.12 -12.61 -12.11
CA ASN A 141 1.38 -13.63 -11.40
C ASN A 141 2.16 -14.20 -10.20
N TYR A 142 2.75 -13.29 -9.40
CA TYR A 142 3.51 -13.54 -8.17
C TYR A 142 4.82 -14.34 -8.36
N GLN A 143 5.35 -14.37 -9.56
CA GLN A 143 6.62 -15.08 -9.86
C GLN A 143 7.85 -14.19 -9.75
N ASN A 144 7.75 -12.93 -10.19
CA ASN A 144 8.86 -11.99 -10.11
C ASN A 144 8.98 -11.39 -8.71
N ARG A 145 9.98 -11.85 -7.95
CA ARG A 145 10.25 -11.38 -6.58
C ARG A 145 11.09 -10.11 -6.50
N VAL A 146 11.45 -9.53 -7.63
CA VAL A 146 12.20 -8.27 -7.67
C VAL A 146 11.23 -7.13 -7.35
N VAL A 147 11.52 -6.40 -6.28
CA VAL A 147 10.74 -5.22 -5.91
C VAL A 147 11.17 -4.05 -6.77
N THR A 148 10.27 -3.57 -7.59
CA THR A 148 10.49 -2.36 -8.39
C THR A 148 10.32 -1.13 -7.52
N THR A 149 11.18 -0.13 -7.72
CA THR A 149 11.08 1.16 -7.03
C THR A 149 10.60 2.22 -8.01
N VAL A 150 9.53 2.91 -7.67
CA VAL A 150 9.11 4.14 -8.32
C VAL A 150 9.91 5.28 -7.72
N GLU A 151 10.53 6.10 -8.57
CA GLU A 151 11.26 7.29 -8.17
C GLU A 151 11.03 8.41 -9.17
N GLY A 152 10.77 9.63 -8.66
CA GLY A 152 10.56 10.80 -9.51
C GLY A 152 10.35 12.07 -8.68
N SER A 153 10.40 13.23 -9.35
CA SER A 153 9.94 14.45 -8.71
C SER A 153 8.42 14.44 -8.54
N PHE A 154 7.87 15.20 -7.59
CA PHE A 154 6.41 15.30 -7.41
C PHE A 154 5.70 15.77 -8.68
N LYS A 155 6.40 16.53 -9.54
CA LYS A 155 5.87 16.99 -10.82
C LYS A 155 5.82 15.89 -11.88
N GLU A 156 6.77 14.95 -11.86
CA GLU A 156 6.91 13.87 -12.86
C GLU A 156 6.06 12.65 -12.53
N LEU A 157 5.77 12.42 -11.24
CA LEU A 157 4.99 11.26 -10.82
C LEU A 157 3.59 11.31 -11.41
N THR A 158 3.25 10.27 -12.14
CA THR A 158 1.95 10.10 -12.77
C THR A 158 0.93 9.51 -11.80
N ARG A 159 -0.34 9.68 -12.11
CA ARG A 159 -1.44 9.03 -11.37
C ARG A 159 -1.27 7.51 -11.33
N GLU A 160 -0.84 6.90 -12.43
CA GLU A 160 -0.64 5.45 -12.52
C GLU A 160 0.49 4.96 -11.61
N GLN A 161 1.51 5.79 -11.37
CA GLN A 161 2.55 5.48 -10.39
C GLN A 161 2.06 5.71 -8.97
N LEU A 162 1.38 6.83 -8.70
CA LEU A 162 0.89 7.18 -7.36
C LEU A 162 -0.18 6.22 -6.84
N ARG A 163 -0.92 5.52 -7.70
CA ARG A 163 -1.86 4.48 -7.27
C ARG A 163 -1.19 3.31 -6.53
N TRP A 164 0.13 3.17 -6.65
CA TRP A 164 0.91 2.14 -5.97
C TRP A 164 1.61 2.64 -4.70
N LEU A 165 1.21 3.80 -4.18
CA LEU A 165 1.77 4.34 -2.94
C LEU A 165 1.60 3.35 -1.79
N PRO A 166 2.70 2.89 -1.19
CA PRO A 166 2.63 1.98 -0.06
C PRO A 166 2.39 2.75 1.25
N GLU A 167 2.29 2.02 2.32
CA GLU A 167 2.33 2.50 3.68
C GLU A 167 3.54 3.42 3.97
N SER A 168 3.40 4.27 5.00
CA SER A 168 4.33 5.35 5.35
C SER A 168 5.79 4.93 5.49
N GLU A 169 6.05 3.80 6.12
CA GLU A 169 7.40 3.41 6.55
C GLU A 169 8.39 3.18 5.41
N VAL A 170 7.90 2.85 4.24
CA VAL A 170 8.73 2.53 3.07
C VAL A 170 8.81 3.66 2.05
N THR A 171 8.06 4.74 2.24
CA THR A 171 8.15 5.96 1.41
C THR A 171 9.34 6.83 1.83
N ARG A 172 9.94 7.51 0.88
CA ARG A 172 11.08 8.41 1.11
C ARG A 172 10.92 9.68 0.29
N CYS A 173 10.75 10.81 0.98
CA CYS A 173 10.76 12.11 0.33
C CYS A 173 12.11 12.80 0.50
N SER A 174 12.52 13.53 -0.51
CA SER A 174 13.59 14.51 -0.46
C SER A 174 13.00 15.89 -0.76
N LEU A 175 13.25 16.84 0.10
CA LEU A 175 12.66 18.17 0.03
C LEU A 175 13.74 19.23 -0.32
N PRO A 176 13.39 20.27 -1.09
CA PRO A 176 14.30 21.35 -1.35
C PRO A 176 14.50 22.23 -0.10
N HIS A 177 15.71 22.74 0.07
CA HIS A 177 15.95 23.76 1.07
C HIS A 177 15.66 25.14 0.48
N ILE A 178 14.56 25.76 0.90
CA ILE A 178 14.13 27.07 0.42
C ILE A 178 14.17 28.07 1.58
N ARG A 179 15.09 29.02 1.51
CA ARG A 179 15.24 30.04 2.57
C ARG A 179 14.02 30.95 2.65
N ASN A 180 13.60 31.27 3.88
CA ASN A 180 12.55 32.24 4.18
C ASN A 180 11.18 31.95 3.56
N LYS A 181 10.89 30.68 3.23
CA LYS A 181 9.58 30.24 2.73
C LYS A 181 9.09 29.02 3.52
N GLU A 182 7.79 29.01 3.75
CA GLU A 182 7.14 27.81 4.28
C GLU A 182 6.87 26.82 3.14
N LEU A 183 7.00 25.54 3.42
CA LEU A 183 6.64 24.49 2.47
C LEU A 183 5.25 23.94 2.83
N TRP A 184 4.45 23.73 1.80
CA TRP A 184 3.12 23.16 1.91
C TRP A 184 2.95 22.02 0.92
N LEU A 185 2.50 20.87 1.40
CA LEU A 185 2.12 19.75 0.56
C LEU A 185 0.65 19.90 0.16
N LYS A 186 0.40 20.00 -1.13
CA LYS A 186 -0.93 19.91 -1.72
C LYS A 186 -1.12 18.54 -2.31
N THR A 187 -2.10 17.81 -1.81
CA THR A 187 -2.50 16.50 -2.33
C THR A 187 -3.84 16.61 -3.04
N THR A 188 -3.93 16.05 -4.24
CA THR A 188 -5.22 15.87 -4.94
C THR A 188 -5.56 14.39 -4.92
N PHE A 189 -6.81 14.09 -4.58
CA PHE A 189 -7.34 12.73 -4.53
C PHE A 189 -8.13 12.39 -5.80
N THR A 190 -8.42 11.12 -5.99
CA THR A 190 -9.08 10.62 -7.21
C THR A 190 -10.52 11.09 -7.37
N ASP A 191 -11.18 11.45 -6.29
CA ASP A 191 -12.53 12.06 -6.24
C ASP A 191 -12.53 13.58 -6.49
N GLY A 192 -11.34 14.17 -6.69
CA GLY A 192 -11.15 15.62 -6.87
C GLY A 192 -10.98 16.40 -5.58
N HIS A 193 -11.17 15.77 -4.41
CA HIS A 193 -10.84 16.41 -3.14
C HIS A 193 -9.37 16.84 -3.08
N GLN A 194 -9.08 17.90 -2.35
CA GLN A 194 -7.71 18.39 -2.15
C GLN A 194 -7.46 18.64 -0.67
N SER A 195 -6.29 18.23 -0.19
CA SER A 195 -5.76 18.63 1.11
C SER A 195 -4.53 19.51 0.94
N LEU A 196 -4.32 20.41 1.90
CA LEU A 196 -3.17 21.29 1.96
C LEU A 196 -2.58 21.26 3.37
N THR A 197 -1.38 20.70 3.50
CA THR A 197 -0.73 20.48 4.80
C THR A 197 0.62 21.19 4.87
N LYS A 198 0.88 21.87 5.98
CA LYS A 198 2.17 22.51 6.20
C LYS A 198 3.26 21.46 6.46
N VAL A 199 4.41 21.63 5.84
CA VAL A 199 5.59 20.80 6.07
C VAL A 199 6.43 21.46 7.17
N GLU A 200 6.47 20.84 8.32
CA GLU A 200 7.26 21.33 9.45
C GLU A 200 8.70 20.83 9.31
N LEU A 201 9.60 21.65 8.81
CA LEU A 201 11.01 21.29 8.73
C LEU A 201 11.66 21.29 10.12
N PRO A 202 12.56 20.34 10.42
CA PRO A 202 13.33 20.36 11.67
C PRO A 202 14.17 21.64 11.71
N ARG A 203 14.23 22.25 12.91
CA ARG A 203 15.01 23.47 13.17
C ARG A 203 16.49 23.16 13.26
#